data_f9d971f637cf0a2369a240c24938f346
#
_entry.id   f9d971f637cf0a2369a240c24938f346
#
_cell.length_a   1.000
_cell.length_b   1.000
_cell.length_c   1.000
_cell.angle_alpha   90.00
_cell.angle_beta   90.00
_cell.angle_gamma   90.00
#
_symmetry.space_group_name_H-M   'P 1'
#
loop_
_entity.id
_entity.type
_entity.pdbx_description
1 polymer ?
#
loop_
_entity_poly.entity_id
_entity_poly.type
_entity_poly.pdbx_seq_one_letter_code
_entity_poly.pdbx_strand_id
1 'polypeptide(L)'
;MDLISKSINLRVPPSLVYRALKDPRLEQLFPEFFIGITRKISIDKINQELAFKTNTEDGQIEIIETFRLKISGNKNTNVLYTTQTNIDGDMVVESILRTHIANILYSLLMLETGYVNGLMEKE
;
A
#
# COMPACT_ATOMS: atom_id res chain seq x y z
N MET A 1 -15.88 -12.23 -1.72
CA MET A 1 -14.61 -11.51 -1.81
C MET A 1 -14.18 -11.07 -0.42
N ASP A 2 -13.05 -11.56 0.04
CA ASP A 2 -12.59 -11.25 1.38
C ASP A 2 -11.82 -9.92 1.39
N LEU A 3 -12.16 -9.06 2.34
CA LEU A 3 -11.46 -7.81 2.58
C LEU A 3 -10.43 -8.04 3.67
N ILE A 4 -9.16 -7.75 3.35
CA ILE A 4 -8.08 -7.79 4.33
C ILE A 4 -7.82 -6.36 4.76
N SER A 5 -7.83 -6.12 6.08
CA SER A 5 -7.65 -4.79 6.66
C SER A 5 -6.52 -4.81 7.68
N LYS A 6 -5.62 -3.85 7.58
CA LYS A 6 -4.51 -3.65 8.51
C LYS A 6 -4.43 -2.19 8.89
N SER A 7 -4.15 -1.92 10.16
CA SER A 7 -3.94 -0.58 10.67
C SER A 7 -2.54 -0.48 11.25
N ILE A 8 -1.83 0.59 10.91
CA ILE A 8 -0.47 0.82 11.41
C ILE A 8 -0.30 2.29 11.78
N ASN A 9 0.36 2.54 12.90
CA ASN A 9 0.72 3.90 13.31
C ASN A 9 2.18 4.16 12.98
N LEU A 10 2.42 5.26 12.25
CA LEU A 10 3.76 5.64 11.83
C LEU A 10 4.11 7.01 12.41
N ARG A 11 5.35 7.16 12.90
CA ARG A 11 5.89 8.44 13.37
C ARG A 11 6.40 9.25 12.18
N VAL A 12 5.55 9.42 11.18
CA VAL A 12 5.84 10.11 9.93
C VAL A 12 4.64 10.98 9.57
N PRO A 13 4.84 12.22 9.12
CA PRO A 13 3.72 13.07 8.70
C PRO A 13 2.95 12.47 7.51
N PRO A 14 1.63 12.72 7.41
CA PRO A 14 0.83 12.19 6.31
C PRO A 14 1.35 12.55 4.92
N SER A 15 1.93 13.74 4.74
CA SER A 15 2.47 14.18 3.45
C SER A 15 3.61 13.28 2.97
N LEU A 16 4.47 12.83 3.86
CA LEU A 16 5.57 11.93 3.50
C LEU A 16 5.07 10.53 3.20
N VAL A 17 4.08 10.05 3.97
CA VAL A 17 3.45 8.75 3.69
C VAL A 17 2.77 8.79 2.33
N TYR A 18 2.02 9.86 2.06
CA TYR A 18 1.34 10.04 0.77
C TYR A 18 2.32 10.01 -0.40
N ARG A 19 3.43 10.75 -0.31
CA ARG A 19 4.45 10.78 -1.36
C ARG A 19 5.10 9.42 -1.57
N ALA A 20 5.39 8.72 -0.48
CA ALA A 20 6.00 7.40 -0.55
C ALA A 20 5.06 6.40 -1.24
N LEU A 21 3.76 6.45 -0.93
CA LEU A 21 2.77 5.55 -1.53
C LEU A 21 2.57 5.81 -3.03
N LYS A 22 2.86 7.02 -3.50
CA LYS A 22 2.78 7.36 -4.93
C LYS A 22 4.06 7.05 -5.70
N ASP A 23 5.11 6.59 -5.05
CA ASP A 23 6.36 6.25 -5.71
C ASP A 23 6.15 5.04 -6.63
N PRO A 24 6.46 5.16 -7.95
CA PRO A 24 6.29 4.06 -8.90
C PRO A 24 7.06 2.80 -8.53
N ARG A 25 8.11 2.91 -7.73
CA ARG A 25 8.90 1.75 -7.29
C ARG A 25 8.10 0.77 -6.44
N LEU A 26 6.96 1.21 -5.87
CA LEU A 26 6.08 0.31 -5.13
C LEU A 26 5.51 -0.81 -5.99
N GLU A 27 5.43 -0.62 -7.31
CA GLU A 27 5.00 -1.69 -8.22
C GLU A 27 5.93 -2.90 -8.17
N GLN A 28 7.21 -2.68 -7.83
CA GLN A 28 8.19 -3.74 -7.69
C GLN A 28 7.93 -4.65 -6.48
N LEU A 29 7.04 -4.23 -5.59
CA LEU A 29 6.65 -5.05 -4.43
C LEU A 29 5.66 -6.15 -4.80
N PHE A 30 5.09 -6.11 -6.02
CA PHE A 30 4.30 -7.22 -6.50
C PHE A 30 5.21 -8.37 -6.90
N PRO A 31 4.92 -9.60 -6.46
CA PRO A 31 5.70 -10.76 -6.86
C PRO A 31 5.72 -10.93 -8.38
N GLU A 32 6.83 -11.40 -8.91
CA GLU A 32 7.01 -11.64 -10.35
C GLU A 32 5.97 -12.59 -10.94
N PHE A 33 5.30 -13.35 -10.09
CA PHE A 33 4.22 -14.24 -10.52
C PHE A 33 3.07 -13.49 -11.20
N PHE A 34 2.84 -12.23 -10.82
CA PHE A 34 1.86 -11.36 -11.50
C PHE A 34 2.49 -10.71 -12.72
N ILE A 35 2.53 -11.45 -13.82
CA ILE A 35 3.12 -10.98 -15.07
C ILE A 35 2.21 -9.93 -15.72
N GLY A 36 2.82 -8.86 -16.23
CA GLY A 36 2.10 -7.87 -17.03
C GLY A 36 1.05 -7.09 -16.25
N ILE A 37 1.33 -6.75 -14.99
CA ILE A 37 0.37 -5.99 -14.19
C ILE A 37 0.22 -4.56 -14.71
N THR A 38 -1.00 -4.05 -14.60
CA THR A 38 -1.33 -2.63 -14.79
C THR A 38 -1.86 -2.11 -13.47
N ARG A 39 -1.23 -1.07 -12.92
CA ARG A 39 -1.61 -0.47 -11.65
C ARG A 39 -1.99 0.99 -11.88
N LYS A 40 -3.21 1.36 -11.51
CA LYS A 40 -3.74 2.72 -11.71
C LYS A 40 -4.27 3.28 -10.40
N ILE A 41 -4.09 4.60 -10.23
CA ILE A 41 -4.69 5.32 -9.11
C ILE A 41 -6.18 5.48 -9.41
N SER A 42 -7.03 5.02 -8.49
CA SER A 42 -8.49 5.15 -8.59
C SER A 42 -9.05 6.21 -7.66
N ILE A 43 -8.37 6.50 -6.55
CA ILE A 43 -8.70 7.59 -5.64
C ILE A 43 -7.40 8.29 -5.27
N ASP A 44 -7.40 9.62 -5.36
CA ASP A 44 -6.25 10.44 -4.98
C ASP A 44 -6.75 11.68 -4.25
N LYS A 45 -6.67 11.64 -2.92
CA LYS A 45 -6.96 12.78 -2.05
C LYS A 45 -5.69 13.13 -1.31
N ILE A 46 -5.11 14.28 -1.61
CA ILE A 46 -3.81 14.70 -1.11
C ILE A 46 -3.72 14.53 0.41
N ASN A 47 -2.72 13.78 0.87
CA ASN A 47 -2.42 13.50 2.28
C ASN A 47 -3.56 12.82 3.06
N GLN A 48 -4.59 12.33 2.39
CA GLN A 48 -5.75 11.74 3.05
C GLN A 48 -6.05 10.33 2.59
N GLU A 49 -6.10 10.09 1.28
CA GLU A 49 -6.50 8.79 0.77
C GLU A 49 -5.92 8.52 -0.60
N LEU A 50 -5.38 7.31 -0.77
CA LEU A 50 -4.96 6.78 -2.06
C LEU A 50 -5.58 5.41 -2.25
N ALA A 51 -6.12 5.15 -3.43
CA ALA A 51 -6.56 3.83 -3.80
C ALA A 51 -5.98 3.46 -5.15
N PHE A 52 -5.59 2.21 -5.28
CA PHE A 52 -4.98 1.67 -6.48
C PHE A 52 -5.76 0.45 -6.95
N LYS A 53 -5.93 0.35 -8.25
CA LYS A 53 -6.51 -0.81 -8.89
C LYS A 53 -5.43 -1.49 -9.73
N THR A 54 -5.14 -2.73 -9.42
CA THR A 54 -4.13 -3.53 -10.12
C THR A 54 -4.80 -4.67 -10.84
N ASN A 55 -4.51 -4.84 -12.11
CA ASN A 55 -5.02 -5.94 -12.95
C ASN A 55 -3.86 -6.70 -13.55
N THR A 56 -4.02 -8.02 -13.67
CA THR A 56 -3.10 -8.83 -14.47
C THR A 56 -3.36 -8.59 -15.96
N GLU A 57 -2.39 -8.98 -16.80
CA GLU A 57 -2.46 -8.78 -18.24
C GLU A 57 -3.72 -9.38 -18.88
N ASP A 58 -4.14 -10.57 -18.42
CA ASP A 58 -5.34 -11.24 -18.91
C ASP A 58 -6.63 -10.66 -18.32
N GLY A 59 -6.53 -9.74 -17.36
CA GLY A 59 -7.67 -9.11 -16.72
C GLY A 59 -8.43 -10.01 -15.75
N GLN A 60 -7.96 -11.23 -15.50
CA GLN A 60 -8.67 -12.18 -14.64
C GLN A 60 -8.53 -11.87 -13.16
N ILE A 61 -7.39 -11.34 -12.75
CA ILE A 61 -7.14 -10.99 -11.34
C ILE A 61 -7.18 -9.47 -11.20
N GLU A 62 -8.02 -9.00 -10.30
CA GLU A 62 -8.13 -7.60 -9.94
C GLU A 62 -7.87 -7.45 -8.44
N ILE A 63 -6.99 -6.52 -8.08
CA ILE A 63 -6.68 -6.21 -6.69
C ILE A 63 -6.96 -4.72 -6.48
N ILE A 64 -7.76 -4.42 -5.47
CA ILE A 64 -8.05 -3.05 -5.06
C ILE A 64 -7.41 -2.81 -3.70
N GLU A 65 -6.52 -1.81 -3.64
CA GLU A 65 -5.83 -1.43 -2.42
C GLU A 65 -6.21 0.00 -2.05
N THR A 66 -6.58 0.23 -0.80
CA THR A 66 -6.92 1.56 -0.31
C THR A 66 -6.08 1.89 0.91
N PHE A 67 -5.47 3.08 0.89
CA PHE A 67 -4.71 3.62 2.00
C PHE A 67 -5.40 4.87 2.50
N ARG A 68 -5.93 4.83 3.72
CA ARG A 68 -6.51 6.00 4.37
C ARG A 68 -5.53 6.51 5.40
N LEU A 69 -5.17 7.79 5.28
CA LEU A 69 -4.18 8.44 6.11
C LEU A 69 -4.89 9.38 7.07
N LYS A 70 -4.72 9.15 8.35
CA LYS A 70 -5.32 9.98 9.38
C LYS A 70 -4.23 10.50 10.31
N ILE A 71 -4.18 11.81 10.51
CA ILE A 71 -3.23 12.37 11.45
C ILE A 71 -3.53 11.86 12.86
N SER A 72 -2.47 11.44 13.57
CA SER A 72 -2.58 10.87 14.90
C SER A 72 -1.50 11.51 15.77
N GLY A 73 -1.93 12.30 16.76
CA GLY A 73 -0.99 13.01 17.62
C GLY A 73 -0.18 14.05 16.86
N ASN A 74 1.07 14.26 17.25
CA ASN A 74 1.91 15.31 16.73
C ASN A 74 2.72 14.80 15.52
N LYS A 75 2.20 15.04 14.31
CA LYS A 75 2.85 14.67 13.04
C LYS A 75 3.00 13.15 12.85
N ASN A 76 2.15 12.37 13.49
CA ASN A 76 2.10 10.93 13.27
C ASN A 76 0.94 10.63 12.32
N THR A 77 1.01 9.49 11.66
CA THR A 77 -0.03 9.04 10.73
C THR A 77 -0.51 7.66 11.12
N ASN A 78 -1.83 7.52 11.24
CA ASN A 78 -2.46 6.20 11.25
C ASN A 78 -2.81 5.86 9.80
N VAL A 79 -2.29 4.74 9.32
CA VAL A 79 -2.58 4.25 7.97
C VAL A 79 -3.53 3.07 8.11
N LEU A 80 -4.73 3.22 7.57
CA LEU A 80 -5.65 2.10 7.42
C LEU A 80 -5.51 1.57 5.99
N TYR A 81 -4.93 0.38 5.89
CA TYR A 81 -4.71 -0.30 4.62
C TYR A 81 -5.75 -1.40 4.44
N THR A 82 -6.50 -1.34 3.35
CA THR A 82 -7.44 -2.38 2.99
C THR A 82 -7.13 -2.89 1.59
N THR A 83 -7.30 -4.19 1.40
CA THR A 83 -7.10 -4.80 0.09
C THR A 83 -8.13 -5.90 -0.12
N GLN A 84 -8.57 -6.04 -1.35
CA GLN A 84 -9.51 -7.08 -1.76
C GLN A 84 -9.21 -7.52 -3.18
N THR A 85 -9.59 -8.75 -3.49
CA THR A 85 -9.44 -9.33 -4.83
C THR A 85 -10.75 -9.96 -5.28
N ASN A 86 -10.94 -10.07 -6.58
CA ASN A 86 -12.11 -10.71 -7.17
C ASN A 86 -12.03 -12.23 -7.19
N ILE A 87 -10.90 -12.81 -6.77
CA ILE A 87 -10.72 -14.28 -6.75
C ILE A 87 -10.75 -14.78 -5.32
N ASP A 88 -11.80 -15.52 -4.99
CA ASP A 88 -11.98 -16.16 -3.68
C ASP A 88 -11.56 -17.62 -3.73
N GLY A 89 -10.96 -18.10 -2.64
CA GLY A 89 -10.66 -19.51 -2.47
C GLY A 89 -9.47 -20.05 -3.25
N ASP A 90 -8.76 -19.20 -4.00
CA ASP A 90 -7.54 -19.61 -4.67
C ASP A 90 -6.36 -19.46 -3.71
N MET A 91 -5.86 -20.58 -3.20
CA MET A 91 -4.79 -20.58 -2.20
C MET A 91 -3.48 -19.95 -2.72
N VAL A 92 -3.21 -20.08 -4.01
CA VAL A 92 -2.00 -19.51 -4.61
C VAL A 92 -2.11 -17.99 -4.65
N VAL A 93 -3.25 -17.48 -5.13
CA VAL A 93 -3.50 -16.04 -5.18
C VAL A 93 -3.49 -15.45 -3.78
N GLU A 94 -4.13 -16.10 -2.80
CA GLU A 94 -4.11 -15.66 -1.42
C GLU A 94 -2.70 -15.56 -0.85
N SER A 95 -1.87 -16.58 -1.09
CA SER A 95 -0.50 -16.60 -0.61
C SER A 95 0.32 -15.45 -1.21
N ILE A 96 0.17 -15.21 -2.51
CA ILE A 96 0.86 -14.12 -3.21
C ILE A 96 0.40 -12.78 -2.66
N LEU A 97 -0.91 -12.61 -2.44
CA LEU A 97 -1.46 -11.37 -1.91
C LEU A 97 -0.96 -11.10 -0.49
N ARG A 98 -0.86 -12.13 0.37
CA ARG A 98 -0.31 -11.98 1.72
C ARG A 98 1.14 -11.53 1.69
N THR A 99 1.93 -12.07 0.77
CA THR A 99 3.33 -11.65 0.58
C THR A 99 3.40 -10.19 0.16
N HIS A 100 2.54 -9.77 -0.77
CA HIS A 100 2.48 -8.38 -1.21
C HIS A 100 2.10 -7.44 -0.05
N ILE A 101 1.10 -7.81 0.75
CA ILE A 101 0.68 -7.04 1.93
C ILE A 101 1.85 -6.88 2.91
N ALA A 102 2.56 -7.96 3.19
CA ALA A 102 3.72 -7.93 4.07
C ALA A 102 4.81 -6.99 3.52
N ASN A 103 5.05 -6.99 2.22
CA ASN A 103 6.02 -6.11 1.58
C ASN A 103 5.62 -4.64 1.70
N ILE A 104 4.34 -4.32 1.52
CA ILE A 104 3.82 -2.96 1.68
C ILE A 104 4.01 -2.48 3.12
N LEU A 105 3.61 -3.29 4.10
CA LEU A 105 3.76 -2.93 5.51
C LEU A 105 5.23 -2.76 5.90
N TYR A 106 6.10 -3.63 5.40
CA TYR A 106 7.54 -3.52 5.63
C TYR A 106 8.08 -2.20 5.07
N SER A 107 7.67 -1.82 3.86
CA SER A 107 8.10 -0.57 3.24
C SER A 107 7.68 0.65 4.06
N LEU A 108 6.48 0.63 4.64
CA LEU A 108 6.02 1.72 5.51
C LEU A 108 6.86 1.78 6.80
N LEU A 109 7.23 0.65 7.36
CA LEU A 109 8.10 0.61 8.54
C LEU A 109 9.51 1.11 8.22
N MET A 110 10.02 0.81 7.03
CA MET A 110 11.32 1.32 6.60
C MET A 110 11.28 2.83 6.37
N LEU A 111 10.17 3.35 5.85
CA LEU A 111 9.95 4.79 5.74
C LEU A 111 10.02 5.45 7.12
N GLU A 112 9.34 4.88 8.11
CA GLU A 112 9.37 5.40 9.47
C GLU A 112 10.79 5.41 10.03
N THR A 113 11.51 4.31 9.87
CA THR A 113 12.88 4.19 10.37
C THR A 113 13.78 5.24 9.75
N GLY A 114 13.69 5.44 8.44
CA GLY A 114 14.47 6.47 7.75
C GLY A 114 14.14 7.87 8.24
N TYR A 115 12.87 8.17 8.42
CA TYR A 115 12.43 9.49 8.87
C TYR A 115 12.88 9.77 10.32
N VAL A 116 12.66 8.83 11.23
CA VAL A 116 12.99 8.99 12.65
C VAL A 116 14.50 9.14 12.84
N ASN A 117 15.30 8.44 12.04
CA ASN A 117 16.76 8.51 12.12
C ASN A 117 17.35 9.68 11.36
N GLY A 118 16.53 10.57 10.80
CA GLY A 118 17.01 11.76 10.10
C GLY A 118 17.62 11.49 8.73
N LEU A 119 17.34 10.33 8.14
CA LEU A 119 17.86 9.94 6.82
C LEU A 119 17.00 10.49 5.67
N MET A 120 15.90 11.14 6.01
CA MET A 120 14.97 11.73 5.04
C MET A 120 14.79 13.21 5.30
N GLU A 121 14.43 13.95 4.24
CA GLU A 121 14.09 15.35 4.36
C GLU A 121 12.84 15.50 5.25
N LYS A 122 12.92 16.40 6.22
CA LYS A 122 11.81 16.69 7.12
C LYS A 122 11.08 17.94 6.67
N GLU A 123 9.78 17.86 6.74
CA GLU A 123 8.90 19.01 6.46
C GLU A 123 8.73 19.91 7.68
#